data_9ff06f27ce1dcdabca805013912cf266
#
_entry.id   9ff06f27ce1dcdabca805013912cf266
#
_cell.length_a   1.000
_cell.length_b   1.000
_cell.length_c   1.000
_cell.angle_alpha   90.00
_cell.angle_beta   90.00
_cell.angle_gamma   90.00
#
_symmetry.space_group_name_H-M   'P 1'
#
loop_
_entity.id
_entity.type
_entity.pdbx_description
1 polymer ?
#
loop_
_entity_poly.entity_id
_entity_poly.type
_entity_poly.pdbx_seq_one_letter_code
_entity_poly.pdbx_strand_id
1 'polypeptide(L)'
;MNRKHTAELQVLICTFGEEGIRRVANGIHPALDGVEYLVSWQASDGVEVPKALASRSDFIISRTDTTGLSKNRNHAFSVSTAPLLLISDDDVDYRPEWLRTILTEFASHPEADIIAFRYESEIAGKHYPAREASLSSPPKGYFVTSFELALRRQSAVGKIVFNENFGIGAFFPSGEEDVFVKDCLDAGLRGIYLPLTIARHAGSTTSGRNMMSPDRPRTKGAVFLRLHPRDWPLRMAVHALREIP
;
A
#
# COMPACT_ATOMS: atom_id res chain seq x y z
N MET A 1 27.40 -24.91 -1.62
CA MET A 1 27.48 -23.47 -1.30
C MET A 1 26.09 -22.90 -1.39
N ASN A 2 25.39 -22.78 -0.26
CA ASN A 2 24.09 -22.10 -0.23
C ASN A 2 24.33 -20.59 -0.43
N ARG A 3 24.08 -20.06 -1.63
CA ARG A 3 23.86 -18.63 -1.78
C ARG A 3 22.62 -18.33 -0.94
N LYS A 4 22.80 -17.61 0.18
CA LYS A 4 21.67 -16.88 0.77
C LYS A 4 21.19 -15.94 -0.33
N HIS A 5 20.08 -16.27 -0.98
CA HIS A 5 19.38 -15.33 -1.85
C HIS A 5 18.95 -14.18 -0.93
N THR A 6 19.62 -13.05 -1.08
CA THR A 6 19.21 -11.83 -0.40
C THR A 6 18.07 -11.26 -1.24
N ALA A 7 16.88 -11.17 -0.70
CA ALA A 7 15.75 -10.58 -1.41
C ALA A 7 16.09 -9.13 -1.83
N GLU A 8 15.78 -8.79 -3.06
CA GLU A 8 15.88 -7.43 -3.59
C GLU A 8 14.57 -6.65 -3.39
N LEU A 9 13.44 -7.37 -3.41
CA LEU A 9 12.10 -6.85 -3.20
C LEU A 9 11.35 -7.72 -2.19
N GLN A 10 10.73 -7.10 -1.18
CA GLN A 10 9.72 -7.73 -0.34
C GLN A 10 8.35 -7.12 -0.62
N VAL A 11 7.38 -7.99 -0.97
CA VAL A 11 5.95 -7.65 -1.05
C VAL A 11 5.38 -7.76 0.36
N LEU A 12 4.96 -6.64 0.93
CA LEU A 12 4.47 -6.55 2.31
C LEU A 12 2.95 -6.73 2.33
N ILE A 13 2.49 -7.96 2.54
CA ILE A 13 1.07 -8.31 2.56
C ILE A 13 0.53 -8.13 3.99
N CYS A 14 -0.37 -7.17 4.17
CA CYS A 14 -1.06 -6.96 5.43
C CYS A 14 -2.39 -7.71 5.44
N THR A 15 -2.60 -8.57 6.45
CA THR A 15 -3.81 -9.39 6.54
C THR A 15 -4.34 -9.48 7.97
N PHE A 16 -5.62 -9.86 8.09
CA PHE A 16 -6.33 -9.96 9.36
C PHE A 16 -7.18 -11.24 9.43
N GLY A 17 -7.01 -11.98 10.53
CA GLY A 17 -7.81 -13.16 10.86
C GLY A 17 -7.60 -14.34 9.92
N GLU A 18 -8.46 -15.35 10.08
CA GLU A 18 -8.39 -16.59 9.31
C GLU A 18 -8.78 -16.39 7.83
N GLU A 19 -9.81 -15.57 7.56
CA GLU A 19 -10.23 -15.31 6.19
C GLU A 19 -9.17 -14.56 5.40
N GLY A 20 -8.47 -13.62 6.03
CA GLY A 20 -7.38 -12.87 5.40
C GLY A 20 -6.23 -13.77 4.97
N ILE A 21 -5.71 -14.61 5.87
CA ILE A 21 -4.61 -15.52 5.51
C ILE A 21 -5.02 -16.56 4.46
N ARG A 22 -6.30 -16.94 4.42
CA ARG A 22 -6.84 -17.78 3.33
C ARG A 22 -6.88 -17.05 2.00
N ARG A 23 -7.21 -15.74 1.97
CA ARG A 23 -7.12 -14.94 0.74
C ARG A 23 -5.68 -14.89 0.22
N VAL A 24 -4.70 -14.63 1.09
CA VAL A 24 -3.28 -14.70 0.71
C VAL A 24 -2.92 -16.07 0.13
N ALA A 25 -3.37 -17.16 0.77
CA ALA A 25 -3.05 -18.52 0.30
C ALA A 25 -3.68 -18.87 -1.07
N ASN A 26 -4.78 -18.24 -1.43
CA ASN A 26 -5.50 -18.45 -2.69
C ASN A 26 -5.13 -17.42 -3.77
N GLY A 27 -4.42 -16.35 -3.41
CA GLY A 27 -3.97 -15.31 -4.34
C GLY A 27 -2.83 -15.76 -5.25
N ILE A 28 -2.58 -14.98 -6.29
CA ILE A 28 -1.52 -15.24 -7.26
C ILE A 28 -0.24 -14.52 -6.84
N HIS A 29 0.69 -15.28 -6.29
CA HIS A 29 1.98 -14.80 -5.81
C HIS A 29 3.09 -15.61 -6.49
N PRO A 30 3.60 -15.18 -7.67
CA PRO A 30 4.58 -15.96 -8.43
C PRO A 30 5.92 -16.06 -7.69
N ALA A 31 6.51 -17.25 -7.65
CA ALA A 31 7.88 -17.41 -7.20
C ALA A 31 8.83 -16.74 -8.21
N LEU A 32 9.71 -15.87 -7.72
CA LEU A 32 10.66 -15.12 -8.54
C LEU A 32 11.95 -14.91 -7.74
N ASP A 33 13.09 -15.18 -8.38
CA ASP A 33 14.39 -14.93 -7.76
C ASP A 33 14.53 -13.46 -7.34
N GLY A 34 15.00 -13.24 -6.12
CA GLY A 34 15.14 -11.90 -5.55
C GLY A 34 13.85 -11.31 -4.96
N VAL A 35 12.72 -12.02 -5.00
CA VAL A 35 11.44 -11.56 -4.44
C VAL A 35 11.00 -12.45 -3.29
N GLU A 36 10.58 -11.83 -2.18
CA GLU A 36 9.96 -12.49 -1.03
C GLU A 36 8.62 -11.84 -0.70
N TYR A 37 7.74 -12.62 -0.08
CA TYR A 37 6.43 -12.18 0.42
C TYR A 37 6.46 -12.17 1.94
N LEU A 38 6.42 -10.99 2.54
CA LEU A 38 6.33 -10.81 3.98
C LEU A 38 4.86 -10.58 4.37
N VAL A 39 4.25 -11.57 4.99
CA VAL A 39 2.86 -11.51 5.47
C VAL A 39 2.86 -11.01 6.91
N SER A 40 2.35 -9.80 7.13
CA SER A 40 2.07 -9.25 8.45
C SER A 40 0.64 -9.59 8.85
N TRP A 41 0.47 -10.46 9.85
CA TRP A 41 -0.79 -11.11 10.15
C TRP A 41 -1.31 -10.78 11.53
N GLN A 42 -2.43 -10.06 11.59
CA GLN A 42 -3.17 -9.70 12.81
C GLN A 42 -4.28 -10.72 13.10
N ALA A 43 -4.70 -10.81 14.37
CA ALA A 43 -5.77 -11.71 14.84
C ALA A 43 -5.54 -13.17 14.38
N SER A 44 -4.33 -13.65 14.61
CA SER A 44 -3.87 -14.96 14.14
C SER A 44 -3.95 -16.08 15.21
N ASP A 45 -4.48 -15.77 16.39
CA ASP A 45 -4.53 -16.71 17.54
C ASP A 45 -5.34 -17.96 17.21
N GLY A 46 -4.74 -19.12 17.48
CA GLY A 46 -5.37 -20.42 17.21
C GLY A 46 -5.51 -20.79 15.73
N VAL A 47 -5.01 -19.95 14.81
CA VAL A 47 -5.10 -20.19 13.36
C VAL A 47 -3.78 -20.74 12.84
N GLU A 48 -3.81 -21.86 12.14
CA GLU A 48 -2.64 -22.43 11.47
C GLU A 48 -2.33 -21.71 10.17
N VAL A 49 -1.03 -21.65 9.84
CA VAL A 49 -0.60 -21.15 8.52
C VAL A 49 -1.04 -22.14 7.44
N PRO A 50 -1.77 -21.69 6.40
CA PRO A 50 -2.16 -22.56 5.28
C PRO A 50 -0.96 -23.28 4.67
N LYS A 51 -1.11 -24.58 4.37
CA LYS A 51 -0.03 -25.41 3.80
C LYS A 51 0.56 -24.81 2.51
N ALA A 52 -0.26 -24.16 1.69
CA ALA A 52 0.17 -23.52 0.46
C ALA A 52 1.22 -22.41 0.70
N LEU A 53 1.16 -21.72 1.84
CA LEU A 53 2.15 -20.72 2.24
C LEU A 53 3.31 -21.36 2.99
N ALA A 54 3.01 -22.25 3.95
CA ALA A 54 4.02 -22.90 4.79
C ALA A 54 5.04 -23.75 4.01
N SER A 55 4.66 -24.27 2.83
CA SER A 55 5.55 -25.06 1.97
C SER A 55 6.48 -24.21 1.08
N ARG A 56 6.34 -22.90 1.07
CA ARG A 56 7.11 -21.97 0.22
C ARG A 56 8.17 -21.25 1.05
N SER A 57 9.42 -21.32 0.61
CA SER A 57 10.56 -20.67 1.26
C SER A 57 10.63 -19.17 1.02
N ASP A 58 9.90 -18.65 0.01
CA ASP A 58 9.80 -17.24 -0.33
C ASP A 58 8.67 -16.52 0.43
N PHE A 59 7.92 -17.21 1.32
CA PHE A 59 6.96 -16.61 2.23
C PHE A 59 7.52 -16.53 3.66
N ILE A 60 7.47 -15.34 4.24
CA ILE A 60 7.81 -15.06 5.63
C ILE A 60 6.52 -14.63 6.34
N ILE A 61 6.11 -15.39 7.36
CA ILE A 61 4.91 -15.07 8.14
C ILE A 61 5.32 -14.41 9.45
N SER A 62 4.87 -13.19 9.65
CA SER A 62 5.09 -12.43 10.89
C SER A 62 3.75 -12.11 11.55
N ARG A 63 3.53 -12.64 12.74
CA ARG A 63 2.31 -12.43 13.53
C ARG A 63 2.45 -11.20 14.41
N THR A 64 1.36 -10.49 14.64
CA THR A 64 1.31 -9.33 15.55
C THR A 64 -0.03 -9.25 16.26
N ASP A 65 -0.01 -8.89 17.54
CA ASP A 65 -1.19 -8.75 18.40
C ASP A 65 -1.86 -7.37 18.27
N THR A 66 -1.32 -6.51 17.42
CA THR A 66 -1.90 -5.18 17.15
C THR A 66 -3.20 -5.29 16.36
N THR A 67 -4.02 -4.23 16.37
CA THR A 67 -5.25 -4.16 15.57
C THR A 67 -5.28 -2.83 14.80
N GLY A 68 -5.66 -2.90 13.52
CA GLY A 68 -5.76 -1.76 12.60
C GLY A 68 -4.72 -1.80 11.49
N LEU A 69 -5.15 -1.40 10.28
CA LEU A 69 -4.36 -1.55 9.05
C LEU A 69 -3.05 -0.78 9.10
N SER A 70 -3.05 0.48 9.57
CA SER A 70 -1.82 1.29 9.68
C SER A 70 -0.82 0.68 10.67
N LYS A 71 -1.29 0.11 11.78
CA LYS A 71 -0.43 -0.64 12.71
C LYS A 71 0.15 -1.89 12.07
N ASN A 72 -0.64 -2.59 11.26
CA ASN A 72 -0.19 -3.75 10.52
C ASN A 72 0.92 -3.41 9.51
N ARG A 73 0.74 -2.32 8.75
CA ARG A 73 1.76 -1.82 7.82
C ARG A 73 3.03 -1.36 8.54
N ASN A 74 2.90 -0.70 9.70
CA ASN A 74 4.04 -0.32 10.52
C ASN A 74 4.79 -1.54 11.05
N HIS A 75 4.07 -2.60 11.44
CA HIS A 75 4.69 -3.87 11.82
C HIS A 75 5.44 -4.49 10.61
N ALA A 76 4.81 -4.59 9.44
CA ALA A 76 5.46 -5.09 8.23
C ALA A 76 6.75 -4.31 7.91
N PHE A 77 6.72 -2.98 8.02
CA PHE A 77 7.91 -2.14 7.85
C PHE A 77 9.02 -2.50 8.85
N SER A 78 8.66 -2.66 10.12
CA SER A 78 9.64 -2.91 11.19
C SER A 78 10.40 -4.24 11.03
N VAL A 79 9.74 -5.27 10.46
CA VAL A 79 10.32 -6.60 10.27
C VAL A 79 10.84 -6.84 8.86
N SER A 80 10.67 -5.89 7.93
CA SER A 80 11.15 -5.98 6.55
C SER A 80 12.67 -5.91 6.49
N THR A 81 13.28 -6.57 5.49
CA THR A 81 14.73 -6.65 5.34
C THR A 81 15.24 -6.31 3.93
N ALA A 82 14.43 -6.51 2.89
CA ALA A 82 14.84 -6.22 1.52
C ALA A 82 15.01 -4.72 1.26
N PRO A 83 15.90 -4.32 0.35
CA PRO A 83 16.13 -2.92 0.01
C PRO A 83 14.94 -2.23 -0.63
N LEU A 84 14.09 -2.96 -1.35
CA LEU A 84 12.85 -2.46 -1.95
C LEU A 84 11.64 -3.13 -1.29
N LEU A 85 10.61 -2.34 -1.05
CA LEU A 85 9.36 -2.78 -0.43
C LEU A 85 8.20 -2.41 -1.36
N LEU A 86 7.27 -3.34 -1.58
CA LEU A 86 5.98 -3.11 -2.22
C LEU A 86 4.89 -3.28 -1.16
N ILE A 87 4.08 -2.26 -0.91
CA ILE A 87 2.93 -2.39 -0.01
C ILE A 87 1.85 -3.21 -0.72
N SER A 88 1.22 -4.13 0.01
CA SER A 88 0.18 -5.00 -0.54
C SER A 88 -0.95 -5.24 0.46
N ASP A 89 -2.12 -5.54 -0.07
CA ASP A 89 -3.27 -6.05 0.67
C ASP A 89 -3.44 -7.56 0.36
N ASP A 90 -4.27 -8.27 1.11
CA ASP A 90 -4.41 -9.73 1.04
C ASP A 90 -5.30 -10.23 -0.11
N ASP A 91 -5.81 -9.32 -0.94
CA ASP A 91 -6.65 -9.57 -2.10
C ASP A 91 -6.05 -9.01 -3.41
N VAL A 92 -4.73 -8.92 -3.46
CA VAL A 92 -3.97 -8.41 -4.61
C VAL A 92 -3.17 -9.52 -5.25
N ASP A 93 -3.32 -9.66 -6.57
CA ASP A 93 -2.60 -10.62 -7.41
C ASP A 93 -1.43 -9.97 -8.14
N TYR A 94 -0.39 -10.77 -8.39
CA TYR A 94 0.81 -10.35 -9.09
C TYR A 94 1.14 -11.26 -10.27
N ARG A 95 1.91 -10.74 -11.25
CA ARG A 95 2.54 -11.50 -12.33
C ARG A 95 4.07 -11.34 -12.26
N PRO A 96 4.85 -12.32 -12.74
CA PRO A 96 6.32 -12.22 -12.69
C PRO A 96 6.87 -10.96 -13.38
N GLU A 97 6.29 -10.58 -14.52
CA GLU A 97 6.67 -9.37 -15.27
C GLU A 97 6.43 -8.09 -14.49
N TRP A 98 5.37 -8.01 -13.68
CA TRP A 98 5.05 -6.84 -12.87
C TRP A 98 6.07 -6.63 -11.75
N LEU A 99 6.47 -7.71 -11.07
CA LEU A 99 7.49 -7.64 -10.02
C LEU A 99 8.86 -7.28 -10.60
N ARG A 100 9.20 -7.79 -11.80
CA ARG A 100 10.42 -7.38 -12.51
C ARG A 100 10.38 -5.90 -12.91
N THR A 101 9.22 -5.39 -13.32
CA THR A 101 9.03 -3.97 -13.63
C THR A 101 9.41 -3.11 -12.43
N ILE A 102 8.98 -3.44 -11.21
CA ILE A 102 9.35 -2.68 -10.00
C ILE A 102 10.87 -2.63 -9.82
N LEU A 103 11.56 -3.78 -9.92
CA LEU A 103 13.02 -3.85 -9.80
C LEU A 103 13.71 -2.99 -10.87
N THR A 104 13.26 -3.09 -12.13
CA THR A 104 13.81 -2.32 -13.26
C THR A 104 13.62 -0.83 -13.08
N GLU A 105 12.43 -0.39 -12.65
CA GLU A 105 12.14 1.02 -12.50
C GLU A 105 12.93 1.66 -11.34
N PHE A 106 13.12 0.97 -10.24
CA PHE A 106 14.01 1.46 -9.18
C PHE A 106 15.49 1.52 -9.61
N ALA A 107 15.93 0.64 -10.50
CA ALA A 107 17.27 0.72 -11.08
C ALA A 107 17.40 1.90 -12.05
N SER A 108 16.36 2.20 -12.82
CA SER A 108 16.31 3.29 -13.80
C SER A 108 16.10 4.68 -13.16
N HIS A 109 15.52 4.71 -11.95
CA HIS A 109 15.22 5.94 -11.19
C HIS A 109 15.94 5.91 -9.83
N PRO A 110 17.29 6.00 -9.81
CA PRO A 110 18.05 5.90 -8.56
C PRO A 110 17.75 7.03 -7.57
N GLU A 111 17.23 8.15 -8.06
CA GLU A 111 16.83 9.32 -7.27
C GLU A 111 15.45 9.16 -6.62
N ALA A 112 14.61 8.23 -7.08
CA ALA A 112 13.27 8.04 -6.53
C ALA A 112 13.32 7.21 -5.25
N ASP A 113 12.74 7.73 -4.17
CA ASP A 113 12.55 7.02 -2.91
C ASP A 113 11.24 6.22 -2.91
N ILE A 114 10.23 6.74 -3.60
CA ILE A 114 8.89 6.15 -3.73
C ILE A 114 8.48 6.19 -5.19
N ILE A 115 7.95 5.07 -5.69
CA ILE A 115 7.32 4.99 -7.00
C ILE A 115 5.89 4.49 -6.82
N ALA A 116 4.94 5.27 -7.30
CA ALA A 116 3.54 4.86 -7.44
C ALA A 116 3.32 4.34 -8.86
N PHE A 117 2.57 3.26 -8.97
CA PHE A 117 2.30 2.56 -10.21
C PHE A 117 0.78 2.54 -10.53
N ARG A 118 0.34 1.60 -11.36
CA ARG A 118 -1.05 1.28 -11.64
C ARG A 118 -1.40 -0.12 -11.18
N TYR A 119 -2.70 -0.35 -10.99
CA TYR A 119 -3.25 -1.70 -10.96
C TYR A 119 -4.33 -1.86 -12.04
N GLU A 120 -4.60 -3.08 -12.44
CA GLU A 120 -5.76 -3.44 -13.23
C GLU A 120 -6.90 -3.93 -12.33
N SER A 121 -8.14 -3.59 -12.69
CA SER A 121 -9.36 -4.04 -12.00
C SER A 121 -10.43 -4.37 -13.01
N GLU A 122 -11.26 -5.36 -12.68
CA GLU A 122 -12.46 -5.73 -13.48
C GLU A 122 -13.63 -4.74 -13.25
N ILE A 123 -13.56 -3.98 -12.16
CA ILE A 123 -14.56 -2.97 -11.83
C ILE A 123 -14.09 -1.62 -12.36
N ALA A 124 -15.02 -0.74 -12.75
CA ALA A 124 -14.73 0.59 -13.30
C ALA A 124 -13.57 1.28 -12.55
N GLY A 125 -12.50 1.50 -13.28
CA GLY A 125 -11.20 1.79 -12.72
C GLY A 125 -11.00 3.25 -12.35
N LYS A 126 -9.99 3.46 -11.56
CA LYS A 126 -9.35 4.73 -11.25
C LYS A 126 -8.80 5.38 -12.52
N HIS A 127 -8.98 6.70 -12.66
CA HIS A 127 -8.34 7.45 -13.73
C HIS A 127 -6.86 7.70 -13.41
N TYR A 128 -6.02 7.19 -14.28
CA TYR A 128 -4.57 7.34 -14.17
C TYR A 128 -4.02 8.42 -15.11
N PRO A 129 -3.00 9.17 -14.66
CA PRO A 129 -2.25 10.02 -15.58
C PRO A 129 -1.63 9.19 -16.71
N ALA A 130 -1.64 9.73 -17.94
CA ALA A 130 -1.10 9.03 -19.10
C ALA A 130 0.45 9.01 -19.14
N ARG A 131 1.09 9.89 -18.37
CA ARG A 131 2.55 10.08 -18.34
C ARG A 131 3.04 10.07 -16.90
N GLU A 132 4.34 9.89 -16.76
CA GLU A 132 5.05 10.11 -15.50
C GLU A 132 4.70 11.46 -14.88
N ALA A 133 4.61 11.47 -13.54
CA ALA A 133 4.30 12.67 -12.79
C ALA A 133 4.99 12.65 -11.41
N SER A 134 5.30 13.83 -10.88
CA SER A 134 5.77 13.95 -9.50
C SER A 134 4.63 13.78 -8.51
N LEU A 135 4.85 13.00 -7.45
CA LEU A 135 3.89 12.87 -6.35
C LEU A 135 3.78 14.15 -5.51
N SER A 136 4.77 15.05 -5.58
CA SER A 136 4.68 16.36 -4.91
C SER A 136 3.75 17.35 -5.62
N SER A 137 3.42 17.10 -6.89
CA SER A 137 2.50 17.90 -7.69
C SER A 137 1.68 16.98 -8.61
N PRO A 138 0.85 16.09 -8.04
CA PRO A 138 0.12 15.11 -8.83
C PRO A 138 -0.93 15.80 -9.73
N PRO A 139 -1.24 15.22 -10.89
CA PRO A 139 -2.33 15.71 -11.74
C PRO A 139 -3.67 15.74 -10.97
N LYS A 140 -4.51 16.72 -11.32
CA LYS A 140 -5.81 16.90 -10.66
C LYS A 140 -6.66 15.63 -10.71
N GLY A 141 -7.14 15.19 -9.55
CA GLY A 141 -7.99 14.01 -9.41
C GLY A 141 -7.24 12.69 -9.29
N TYR A 142 -5.90 12.70 -9.42
CA TYR A 142 -5.09 11.52 -9.12
C TYR A 142 -4.90 11.37 -7.59
N PHE A 143 -4.99 10.16 -7.13
CA PHE A 143 -4.68 9.75 -5.75
C PHE A 143 -3.97 8.39 -5.80
N VAL A 144 -3.23 8.08 -4.77
CA VAL A 144 -2.50 6.81 -4.66
C VAL A 144 -3.33 5.80 -3.88
N THR A 145 -3.21 4.51 -4.22
CA THR A 145 -3.71 3.39 -3.43
C THR A 145 -2.51 2.65 -2.86
N SER A 146 -2.65 2.08 -1.67
CA SER A 146 -1.51 1.46 -0.95
C SER A 146 -0.73 0.44 -1.77
N PHE A 147 -1.41 -0.49 -2.43
CA PHE A 147 -0.77 -1.57 -3.20
C PHE A 147 -0.23 -1.13 -4.58
N GLU A 148 -0.27 0.17 -4.87
CA GLU A 148 0.44 0.80 -5.99
C GLU A 148 1.80 1.35 -5.59
N LEU A 149 2.10 1.37 -4.28
CA LEU A 149 3.29 2.01 -3.73
C LEU A 149 4.43 1.02 -3.50
N ALA A 150 5.53 1.26 -4.19
CA ALA A 150 6.81 0.66 -3.84
C ALA A 150 7.79 1.74 -3.36
N LEU A 151 8.73 1.37 -2.48
CA LEU A 151 9.63 2.33 -1.86
C LEU A 151 11.00 1.72 -1.50
N ARG A 152 12.00 2.58 -1.40
CA ARG A 152 13.31 2.21 -0.84
C ARG A 152 13.20 2.10 0.68
N ARG A 153 13.49 0.92 1.21
CA ARG A 153 13.43 0.66 2.65
C ARG A 153 14.25 1.67 3.45
N GLN A 154 15.47 1.94 3.03
CA GLN A 154 16.39 2.86 3.73
C GLN A 154 15.89 4.30 3.82
N SER A 155 15.02 4.72 2.89
CA SER A 155 14.48 6.09 2.87
C SER A 155 13.34 6.28 3.87
N ALA A 156 12.52 5.26 4.11
CA ALA A 156 11.29 5.36 4.88
C ALA A 156 11.34 4.62 6.24
N VAL A 157 11.78 3.35 6.26
CA VAL A 157 11.69 2.51 7.46
C VAL A 157 12.54 3.06 8.61
N GLY A 158 11.92 3.18 9.79
CA GLY A 158 12.54 3.80 10.98
C GLY A 158 12.54 5.33 10.99
N LYS A 159 12.03 5.98 9.94
CA LYS A 159 11.95 7.45 9.83
C LYS A 159 10.51 7.94 9.66
N ILE A 160 9.72 7.21 8.91
CA ILE A 160 8.33 7.55 8.58
C ILE A 160 7.47 6.33 8.88
N VAL A 161 6.29 6.55 9.43
CA VAL A 161 5.32 5.50 9.77
C VAL A 161 3.95 5.87 9.23
N PHE A 162 3.12 4.88 8.98
CA PHE A 162 1.69 5.12 8.76
C PHE A 162 1.07 5.73 10.02
N ASN A 163 0.30 6.80 9.85
CA ASN A 163 -0.41 7.44 10.97
C ASN A 163 -1.56 6.53 11.43
N GLU A 164 -1.44 5.99 12.64
CA GLU A 164 -2.35 4.99 13.22
C GLU A 164 -3.75 5.51 13.54
N ASN A 165 -3.98 6.81 13.38
CA ASN A 165 -5.32 7.39 13.47
C ASN A 165 -6.14 7.21 12.17
N PHE A 166 -5.50 6.80 11.06
CA PHE A 166 -6.12 6.59 9.76
C PHE A 166 -6.03 5.12 9.33
N GLY A 167 -6.99 4.68 8.50
CA GLY A 167 -7.05 3.33 7.96
C GLY A 167 -8.11 2.45 8.64
N ILE A 168 -8.33 1.27 8.07
CA ILE A 168 -9.32 0.31 8.59
C ILE A 168 -8.99 -0.04 10.05
N GLY A 169 -9.98 0.02 10.92
CA GLY A 169 -9.82 -0.24 12.35
C GLY A 169 -9.26 0.95 13.16
N ALA A 170 -9.06 2.11 12.54
CA ALA A 170 -8.63 3.34 13.19
C ALA A 170 -9.78 4.34 13.39
N PHE A 171 -9.51 5.46 14.06
CA PHE A 171 -10.50 6.52 14.33
C PHE A 171 -11.04 7.16 13.03
N PHE A 172 -10.18 7.30 12.01
CA PHE A 172 -10.55 7.69 10.65
C PHE A 172 -10.37 6.48 9.73
N PRO A 173 -11.45 5.83 9.25
CA PRO A 173 -11.38 4.50 8.65
C PRO A 173 -10.78 4.45 7.24
N SER A 174 -10.16 5.51 6.75
CA SER A 174 -9.46 5.55 5.45
C SER A 174 -8.52 6.75 5.33
N GLY A 175 -7.74 6.84 4.25
CA GLY A 175 -6.86 7.96 3.90
C GLY A 175 -5.43 7.83 4.46
N GLU A 176 -5.09 6.66 4.98
CA GLU A 176 -3.76 6.37 5.52
C GLU A 176 -2.66 6.46 4.47
N GLU A 177 -2.94 6.04 3.23
CA GLU A 177 -1.99 6.14 2.12
C GLU A 177 -1.74 7.59 1.68
N ASP A 178 -2.80 8.41 1.61
CA ASP A 178 -2.67 9.84 1.28
C ASP A 178 -1.79 10.55 2.33
N VAL A 179 -2.05 10.27 3.61
CA VAL A 179 -1.29 10.82 4.73
C VAL A 179 0.15 10.33 4.71
N PHE A 180 0.37 9.03 4.49
CA PHE A 180 1.70 8.44 4.42
C PHE A 180 2.56 9.05 3.29
N VAL A 181 2.00 9.15 2.08
CA VAL A 181 2.70 9.79 0.95
C VAL A 181 3.03 11.25 1.27
N LYS A 182 2.09 11.99 1.86
CA LYS A 182 2.33 13.38 2.30
C LYS A 182 3.47 13.46 3.32
N ASP A 183 3.50 12.57 4.31
CA ASP A 183 4.55 12.54 5.34
C ASP A 183 5.93 12.23 4.74
N CYS A 184 5.98 11.31 3.76
CA CYS A 184 7.19 11.03 3.02
C CYS A 184 7.70 12.26 2.26
N LEU A 185 6.81 12.96 1.54
CA LEU A 185 7.18 14.15 0.77
C LEU A 185 7.59 15.32 1.67
N ASP A 186 6.92 15.51 2.82
CA ASP A 186 7.29 16.51 3.82
C ASP A 186 8.66 16.22 4.46
N ALA A 187 9.03 14.96 4.57
CA ALA A 187 10.35 14.54 5.02
C ALA A 187 11.44 14.66 3.93
N GLY A 188 11.08 15.15 2.75
CA GLY A 188 12.01 15.39 1.64
C GLY A 188 12.25 14.18 0.73
N LEU A 189 11.46 13.09 0.86
CA LEU A 189 11.55 11.95 -0.04
C LEU A 189 11.05 12.33 -1.44
N ARG A 190 11.72 11.78 -2.47
CA ARG A 190 11.35 11.99 -3.87
C ARG A 190 10.39 10.90 -4.33
N GLY A 191 9.16 11.31 -4.63
CA GLY A 191 8.10 10.41 -5.11
C GLY A 191 7.74 10.70 -6.56
N ILE A 192 7.65 9.64 -7.37
CA ILE A 192 7.17 9.70 -8.75
C ILE A 192 6.02 8.72 -8.98
N TYR A 193 5.20 9.00 -9.95
CA TYR A 193 4.20 8.10 -10.51
C TYR A 193 4.65 7.64 -11.90
N LEU A 194 4.58 6.34 -12.16
CA LEU A 194 4.84 5.74 -13.47
C LEU A 194 3.57 5.06 -14.01
N PRO A 195 3.23 5.26 -15.30
CA PRO A 195 2.03 4.68 -15.91
C PRO A 195 2.18 3.19 -16.26
N LEU A 196 2.74 2.39 -15.35
CA LEU A 196 3.02 0.97 -15.52
C LEU A 196 2.15 0.15 -14.57
N THR A 197 1.54 -0.92 -15.06
CA THR A 197 0.72 -1.83 -14.25
C THR A 197 1.60 -2.84 -13.55
N ILE A 198 1.40 -2.98 -12.22
CA ILE A 198 2.18 -3.89 -11.37
C ILE A 198 1.34 -4.84 -10.51
N ALA A 199 0.03 -4.69 -10.51
CA ALA A 199 -0.86 -5.45 -9.64
C ALA A 199 -2.24 -5.62 -10.30
N ARG A 200 -3.00 -6.61 -9.83
CA ARG A 200 -4.42 -6.79 -10.12
C ARG A 200 -5.20 -6.85 -8.81
N HIS A 201 -6.29 -6.12 -8.75
CA HIS A 201 -7.24 -6.15 -7.65
C HIS A 201 -8.64 -6.44 -8.21
N ALA A 202 -9.20 -7.62 -7.90
CA ALA A 202 -10.45 -8.08 -8.50
C ALA A 202 -11.70 -7.41 -7.91
N GLY A 203 -11.60 -6.90 -6.68
CA GLY A 203 -12.73 -6.34 -5.93
C GLY A 203 -12.86 -4.83 -5.97
N SER A 204 -13.92 -4.30 -5.35
CA SER A 204 -14.01 -2.87 -5.04
C SER A 204 -13.11 -2.53 -3.87
N THR A 205 -12.31 -1.47 -4.00
CA THR A 205 -11.50 -0.95 -2.89
C THR A 205 -12.38 -0.55 -1.70
N THR A 206 -11.82 -0.54 -0.48
CA THR A 206 -12.53 -0.10 0.73
C THR A 206 -13.09 1.31 0.59
N SER A 207 -12.37 2.21 -0.08
CA SER A 207 -12.85 3.56 -0.39
C SER A 207 -14.10 3.54 -1.26
N GLY A 208 -14.22 2.62 -2.22
CA GLY A 208 -15.42 2.44 -3.04
C GLY A 208 -16.60 1.87 -2.24
N ARG A 209 -16.33 0.94 -1.31
CA ARG A 209 -17.36 0.33 -0.45
C ARG A 209 -17.93 1.29 0.59
N ASN A 210 -17.12 2.23 1.10
CA ASN A 210 -17.48 3.16 2.18
C ASN A 210 -18.09 4.48 1.69
N MET A 211 -18.52 4.58 0.44
CA MET A 211 -19.09 5.82 -0.12
C MET A 211 -20.31 6.35 0.65
N MET A 212 -21.10 5.47 1.30
CA MET A 212 -22.30 5.81 2.07
C MET A 212 -22.04 5.86 3.60
N SER A 213 -20.80 5.72 4.07
CA SER A 213 -20.50 5.75 5.50
C SER A 213 -20.74 7.14 6.10
N PRO A 214 -21.43 7.28 7.26
CA PRO A 214 -21.60 8.55 7.97
C PRO A 214 -20.27 9.15 8.44
N ASP A 215 -19.22 8.35 8.59
CA ASP A 215 -17.87 8.80 8.97
C ASP A 215 -17.09 9.44 7.81
N ARG A 216 -17.58 9.32 6.57
CA ARG A 216 -16.89 9.83 5.39
C ARG A 216 -16.58 11.33 5.44
N PRO A 217 -17.51 12.23 5.79
CA PRO A 217 -17.23 13.67 5.88
C PRO A 217 -16.16 13.98 6.95
N ARG A 218 -16.23 13.32 8.11
CA ARG A 218 -15.26 13.47 9.20
C ARG A 218 -13.86 13.03 8.76
N THR A 219 -13.77 11.85 8.16
CA THR A 219 -12.51 11.29 7.64
C THR A 219 -11.93 12.19 6.54
N LYS A 220 -12.77 12.65 5.60
CA LYS A 220 -12.34 13.55 4.53
C LYS A 220 -11.83 14.88 5.07
N GLY A 221 -12.50 15.45 6.11
CA GLY A 221 -12.05 16.65 6.81
C GLY A 221 -10.68 16.47 7.45
N ALA A 222 -10.46 15.36 8.13
CA ALA A 222 -9.17 15.04 8.76
C ALA A 222 -8.05 14.87 7.71
N VAL A 223 -8.33 14.17 6.60
CA VAL A 223 -7.40 14.03 5.48
C VAL A 223 -7.07 15.40 4.88
N PHE A 224 -8.07 16.23 4.56
CA PHE A 224 -7.81 17.57 4.02
C PHE A 224 -7.02 18.46 4.99
N LEU A 225 -7.33 18.42 6.28
CA LEU A 225 -6.55 19.13 7.29
C LEU A 225 -5.07 18.69 7.29
N ARG A 226 -4.83 17.37 7.17
CA ARG A 226 -3.47 16.82 7.17
C ARG A 226 -2.70 17.15 5.88
N LEU A 227 -3.35 17.05 4.72
CA LEU A 227 -2.74 17.30 3.43
C LEU A 227 -2.61 18.81 3.12
N HIS A 228 -3.54 19.63 3.57
CA HIS A 228 -3.69 21.04 3.21
C HIS A 228 -4.01 21.91 4.42
N PRO A 229 -3.12 22.03 5.43
CA PRO A 229 -3.44 22.68 6.70
C PRO A 229 -3.83 24.17 6.57
N ARG A 230 -3.45 24.83 5.47
CA ARG A 230 -3.74 26.26 5.26
C ARG A 230 -5.10 26.53 4.61
N ASP A 231 -5.58 25.65 3.75
CA ASP A 231 -6.79 25.86 2.93
C ASP A 231 -7.83 24.73 3.03
N TRP A 232 -7.69 23.79 3.99
CA TRP A 232 -8.60 22.67 4.19
C TRP A 232 -10.08 23.08 4.34
N PRO A 233 -10.46 24.21 5.00
CA PRO A 233 -11.88 24.56 5.11
C PRO A 233 -12.49 24.88 3.74
N LEU A 234 -11.74 25.59 2.89
CA LEU A 234 -12.18 25.89 1.51
C LEU A 234 -12.31 24.60 0.68
N ARG A 235 -11.36 23.69 0.80
CA ARG A 235 -11.41 22.39 0.11
C ARG A 235 -12.60 21.55 0.57
N MET A 236 -12.91 21.55 1.87
CA MET A 236 -14.10 20.89 2.41
C MET A 236 -15.38 21.50 1.86
N ALA A 237 -15.48 22.84 1.79
CA ALA A 237 -16.64 23.52 1.23
C ALA A 237 -16.84 23.16 -0.25
N VAL A 238 -15.76 23.19 -1.04
CA VAL A 238 -15.80 22.79 -2.47
C VAL A 238 -16.18 21.32 -2.63
N HIS A 239 -15.67 20.45 -1.77
CA HIS A 239 -16.03 19.03 -1.78
C HIS A 239 -17.50 18.82 -1.46
N ALA A 240 -18.01 19.47 -0.40
CA ALA A 240 -19.42 19.39 -0.01
C ALA A 240 -20.36 19.87 -1.13
N LEU A 241 -20.01 20.97 -1.81
CA LEU A 241 -20.81 21.48 -2.95
C LEU A 241 -20.87 20.51 -4.14
N ARG A 242 -19.87 19.65 -4.32
CA ARG A 242 -19.83 18.64 -5.40
C ARG A 242 -20.60 17.36 -5.06
N GLU A 243 -20.87 17.11 -3.79
CA GLU A 243 -21.61 15.95 -3.29
C GLU A 243 -23.12 16.27 -3.15
N ILE A 244 -23.53 17.51 -3.35
CA ILE A 244 -24.95 17.90 -3.41
C ILE A 244 -25.47 17.48 -4.81
N PRO A 245 -26.50 16.58 -4.88
CA PRO A 245 -27.06 16.11 -6.14
C PRO A 245 -27.71 17.22 -6.94
#